data_dbea59a88ffc43708bfa52c12d150b2f
#
_entry.id   dbea59a88ffc43708bfa52c12d150b2f
#
_cell.length_a   1.000
_cell.length_b   1.000
_cell.length_c   1.000
_cell.angle_alpha   90.00
_cell.angle_beta   90.00
_cell.angle_gamma   90.00
#
_symmetry.space_group_name_H-M   'P 1'
#
loop_
_entity.id
_entity.type
_entity.pdbx_description
1 polymer ?
#
loop_
_entity_poly.entity_id
_entity_poly.type
_entity_poly.pdbx_seq_one_letter_code
_entity_poly.pdbx_strand_id
1 'polypeptide(L)'
;MKALSISNLKKEYSGGLQALKGIDLEVNQGDFFALLGPNGAGKSTTIGVISSLVTKTSGQVKILDIDIDENHSLAKKKLGVVGQEVN
;
A
#
# COMPACT_ATOMS: atom_id res chain seq x y z
N MET A 1 14.43 -7.67 -4.36
CA MET A 1 13.05 -7.67 -4.89
C MET A 1 12.19 -6.68 -4.14
N LYS A 2 11.40 -5.92 -4.84
CA LYS A 2 10.48 -4.96 -4.21
C LYS A 2 9.26 -5.70 -3.67
N ALA A 3 9.03 -5.61 -2.37
CA ALA A 3 7.81 -6.16 -1.78
C ALA A 3 6.61 -5.27 -2.08
N LEU A 4 6.84 -3.97 -2.19
CA LEU A 4 5.79 -2.99 -2.40
C LEU A 4 6.31 -1.89 -3.33
N SER A 5 5.51 -1.52 -4.31
CA SER A 5 5.80 -0.42 -5.20
C SER A 5 4.55 0.44 -5.35
N ILE A 6 4.66 1.70 -4.97
CA ILE A 6 3.55 2.65 -5.01
C ILE A 6 3.95 3.83 -5.88
N SER A 7 3.09 4.19 -6.83
CA SER A 7 3.32 5.31 -7.73
C SER A 7 2.13 6.26 -7.71
N ASN A 8 2.40 7.51 -7.34
CA ASN A 8 1.42 8.60 -7.39
C ASN A 8 0.09 8.24 -6.71
N LEU A 9 0.17 7.63 -5.54
CA LEU A 9 -1.01 7.17 -4.82
C LEU A 9 -1.75 8.35 -4.22
N LYS A 10 -3.04 8.42 -4.53
CA LYS A 10 -3.92 9.48 -4.02
C LYS A 10 -5.14 8.87 -3.36
N LYS A 11 -5.57 9.51 -2.28
CA LYS A 11 -6.82 9.15 -1.60
C LYS A 11 -7.52 10.42 -1.16
N GLU A 12 -8.73 10.62 -1.67
CA GLU A 12 -9.60 11.70 -1.27
C GLU A 12 -10.88 11.12 -0.71
N TYR A 13 -11.22 11.53 0.51
CA TYR A 13 -12.46 11.11 1.15
C TYR A 13 -13.59 12.06 0.80
N SER A 14 -14.83 11.62 1.06
CA SER A 14 -16.02 12.46 0.89
C SER A 14 -15.84 13.78 1.64
N GLY A 15 -16.25 14.88 1.02
CA GLY A 15 -16.06 16.19 1.59
C GLY A 15 -14.75 16.86 1.23
N GLY A 16 -13.94 16.23 0.37
CA GLY A 16 -12.74 16.85 -0.17
C GLY A 16 -11.47 16.68 0.67
N LEU A 17 -11.52 15.85 1.73
CA LEU A 17 -10.32 15.59 2.51
C LEU A 17 -9.35 14.70 1.73
N GLN A 18 -8.19 15.25 1.41
CA GLN A 18 -7.17 14.53 0.65
C GLN A 18 -6.14 13.94 1.60
N ALA A 19 -6.30 12.65 1.93
CA ALA A 19 -5.41 11.95 2.87
C ALA A 19 -4.06 11.62 2.25
N LEU A 20 -4.04 11.30 0.95
CA LEU A 20 -2.81 11.04 0.19
C LEU A 20 -2.81 11.92 -1.05
N LYS A 21 -1.72 12.65 -1.25
CA LYS A 21 -1.63 13.68 -2.30
C LYS A 21 -0.71 13.27 -3.45
N GLY A 22 -0.56 11.98 -3.69
CA GLY A 22 0.33 11.49 -4.73
C GLY A 22 1.66 11.07 -4.14
N ILE A 23 1.66 9.97 -3.40
CA ILE A 23 2.91 9.46 -2.81
C ILE A 23 3.55 8.42 -3.71
N ASP A 24 4.87 8.40 -3.70
CA ASP A 24 5.68 7.39 -4.34
C ASP A 24 6.48 6.68 -3.26
N LEU A 25 6.46 5.37 -3.28
CA LEU A 25 7.13 4.59 -2.25
C LEU A 25 7.54 3.24 -2.81
N GLU A 26 8.77 2.83 -2.51
CA GLU A 26 9.23 1.49 -2.82
C GLU A 26 9.79 0.87 -1.55
N VAL A 27 9.36 -0.34 -1.24
CA VAL A 27 9.79 -1.06 -0.05
C VAL A 27 10.36 -2.41 -0.45
N ASN A 28 11.61 -2.64 -0.07
CA ASN A 28 12.24 -3.94 -0.29
C ASN A 28 11.67 -4.96 0.68
N GLN A 29 11.77 -6.23 0.31
CA GLN A 29 11.18 -7.31 1.10
C GLN A 29 11.64 -7.30 2.55
N GLY A 30 12.92 -7.04 2.81
CA GLY A 30 13.45 -7.00 4.16
C GLY A 30 13.06 -5.77 4.96
N ASP A 31 12.56 -4.74 4.30
CA ASP A 31 12.26 -3.44 4.93
C ASP A 31 10.76 -3.22 5.17
N PHE A 32 9.94 -4.22 4.89
CA PHE A 32 8.49 -4.07 4.91
C PHE A 32 7.96 -3.63 6.29
N PHE A 33 8.59 -4.09 7.36
CA PHE A 33 8.15 -3.72 8.71
C PHE A 33 8.28 -2.22 8.98
N ALA A 34 9.16 -1.52 8.29
CA ALA A 34 9.30 -0.08 8.46
C ALA A 34 8.01 0.66 8.10
N LEU A 35 7.22 0.11 7.17
CA LEU A 35 5.93 0.65 6.82
C LEU A 35 4.92 0.48 7.96
N LEU A 36 5.11 -0.54 8.78
CA LEU A 36 4.23 -0.86 9.90
C LEU A 36 4.64 -0.14 11.20
N GLY A 37 5.70 0.68 11.15
CA GLY A 37 6.18 1.40 12.32
C GLY A 37 5.22 2.49 12.80
N PRO A 38 5.68 3.41 13.66
CA PRO A 38 4.82 4.43 14.25
C PRO A 38 3.99 5.14 13.20
N ASN A 39 2.70 5.30 13.46
CA ASN A 39 1.76 5.83 12.49
C ASN A 39 1.80 7.35 12.39
N GLY A 40 1.91 7.85 11.15
CA GLY A 40 1.49 9.18 10.81
C GLY A 40 0.18 9.07 10.03
N ALA A 41 -0.49 10.18 9.79
CA ALA A 41 -1.80 10.19 9.13
C ALA A 41 -1.79 9.50 7.77
N GLY A 42 -0.77 9.78 6.95
CA GLY A 42 -0.67 9.17 5.62
C GLY A 42 -0.35 7.69 5.66
N LYS A 43 0.36 7.25 6.69
CA LYS A 43 0.78 5.87 6.82
C LYS A 43 -0.40 4.93 7.05
N SER A 44 -1.33 5.30 7.93
CA SER A 44 -2.53 4.50 8.19
C SER A 44 -3.37 4.34 6.92
N THR A 45 -3.54 5.42 6.17
CA THR A 45 -4.30 5.38 4.92
C THR A 45 -3.59 4.52 3.89
N THR A 46 -2.26 4.63 3.77
CA THR A 46 -1.47 3.83 2.86
C THR A 46 -1.61 2.35 3.17
N ILE A 47 -1.49 1.97 4.44
CA ILE A 47 -1.66 0.58 4.86
C ILE A 47 -3.07 0.10 4.55
N GLY A 48 -4.08 0.93 4.76
CA GLY A 48 -5.47 0.61 4.43
C GLY A 48 -5.64 0.30 2.95
N VAL A 49 -5.01 1.08 2.07
CA VAL A 49 -5.07 0.84 0.62
C VAL A 49 -4.39 -0.48 0.26
N ILE A 50 -3.19 -0.73 0.82
CA ILE A 50 -2.43 -1.94 0.54
C ILE A 50 -3.21 -3.19 0.96
N SER A 51 -3.86 -3.14 2.10
CA SER A 51 -4.64 -4.26 2.63
C SER A 51 -6.06 -4.33 2.06
N SER A 52 -6.40 -3.43 1.15
CA SER A 52 -7.71 -3.36 0.49
C SER A 52 -8.86 -2.99 1.42
N LEU A 53 -8.57 -2.45 2.58
CA LEU A 53 -9.58 -1.91 3.49
C LEU A 53 -10.04 -0.51 3.05
N VAL A 54 -9.21 0.17 2.29
CA VAL A 54 -9.49 1.51 1.77
C VAL A 54 -9.31 1.48 0.26
N THR A 55 -10.31 1.95 -0.49
CA THR A 55 -10.22 2.07 -1.94
C THR A 55 -9.46 3.34 -2.31
N LYS A 56 -8.38 3.21 -3.05
CA LYS A 56 -7.62 4.38 -3.50
C LYS A 56 -8.43 5.21 -4.49
N THR A 57 -8.13 6.51 -4.57
CA THR A 57 -8.74 7.39 -5.57
C THR A 57 -8.05 7.24 -6.92
N SER A 58 -6.71 7.23 -6.92
CA SER A 58 -5.92 7.04 -8.13
C SER A 58 -4.51 6.60 -7.76
N GLY A 59 -3.70 6.31 -8.76
CA GLY A 59 -2.34 5.84 -8.58
C GLY A 59 -2.23 4.34 -8.74
N GLN A 60 -1.01 3.82 -8.60
CA GLN A 60 -0.74 2.41 -8.80
C GLN A 60 -0.08 1.82 -7.57
N VAL A 61 -0.53 0.63 -7.17
CA VAL A 61 0.05 -0.13 -6.06
C VAL A 61 0.31 -1.55 -6.54
N LYS A 62 1.55 -2.00 -6.38
CA LYS A 62 1.95 -3.37 -6.71
C LYS A 62 2.53 -4.04 -5.47
N ILE A 63 2.12 -5.27 -5.23
CA ILE A 63 2.64 -6.11 -4.14
C ILE A 63 3.33 -7.29 -4.81
N LEU A 64 4.66 -7.40 -4.65
CA LEU A 64 5.49 -8.39 -5.32
C LEU A 64 5.17 -8.43 -6.83
N ASP A 65 5.15 -7.22 -7.44
CA ASP A 65 4.86 -7.02 -8.86
C ASP A 65 3.42 -7.34 -9.30
N ILE A 66 2.52 -7.62 -8.35
CA ILE A 66 1.11 -7.84 -8.63
C ILE A 66 0.35 -6.54 -8.41
N ASP A 67 -0.24 -6.00 -9.47
CA ASP A 67 -1.06 -4.79 -9.38
C ASP A 67 -2.38 -5.12 -8.68
N ILE A 68 -2.71 -4.35 -7.63
CA ILE A 68 -3.92 -4.63 -6.84
C ILE A 68 -5.20 -4.43 -7.65
N ASP A 69 -5.17 -3.63 -8.71
CA ASP A 69 -6.33 -3.42 -9.58
C ASP A 69 -6.50 -4.55 -10.59
N GLU A 70 -5.40 -5.18 -11.00
CA GLU A 70 -5.43 -6.25 -12.00
C GLU A 70 -5.76 -7.60 -11.38
N ASN A 71 -5.21 -7.87 -10.19
CA ASN A 71 -5.46 -9.14 -9.52
C ASN A 71 -5.48 -8.95 -8.01
N HIS A 72 -6.60 -8.45 -7.53
CA HIS A 72 -6.82 -8.10 -6.14
C HIS A 72 -6.60 -9.29 -5.19
N SER A 73 -7.15 -10.45 -5.54
CA SER A 73 -7.05 -11.63 -4.68
C SER A 73 -5.61 -12.12 -4.53
N LEU A 74 -4.86 -12.15 -5.64
CA LEU A 74 -3.48 -12.59 -5.62
C LEU A 74 -2.59 -11.59 -4.88
N ALA A 75 -2.82 -10.29 -5.10
CA ALA A 75 -2.08 -9.24 -4.40
C ALA A 75 -2.28 -9.36 -2.89
N LYS A 76 -3.49 -9.61 -2.45
CA LYS A 76 -3.81 -9.78 -1.04
C LYS A 76 -3.11 -11.00 -0.44
N LYS A 77 -3.04 -12.10 -1.19
CA LYS A 77 -2.28 -13.29 -0.77
C LYS A 77 -0.80 -12.98 -0.62
N LYS A 78 -0.24 -12.26 -1.58
CA LYS A 78 1.18 -11.88 -1.53
C LYS A 78 1.48 -10.96 -0.37
N LEU A 79 0.56 -10.08 -0.03
CA LEU A 79 0.71 -9.22 1.14
C LEU A 79 0.81 -10.05 2.41
N GLY A 80 0.00 -11.11 2.54
CA GLY A 80 0.06 -12.01 3.67
C GLY A 80 1.42 -12.70 3.79
N VAL A 81 1.97 -13.15 2.66
CA VAL A 81 3.29 -13.79 2.63
C VAL A 81 4.38 -12.81 3.07
N VAL A 82 4.37 -11.60 2.52
CA VAL A 82 5.36 -10.58 2.88
C VAL A 82 5.24 -10.21 4.36
N GLY A 83 4.02 -10.07 4.85
CA GLY A 83 3.79 -9.73 6.26
C GLY A 83 4.31 -10.80 7.22
N GLN A 84 4.25 -12.07 6.83
CA GLN A 84 4.75 -13.17 7.66
C GLN A 84 6.27 -13.13 7.83
N GLU A 85 6.99 -12.63 6.84
CA GLU A 85 8.44 -12.54 6.92
C GLU A 85 8.92 -11.48 7.90
N VAL A 86 8.03 -10.61 8.34
CA VAL A 86 8.33 -9.52 9.26
C VAL A 86 8.32 -9.99 10.72
N ASN A 87 7.68 -11.08 10.99
CA ASN A 87 7.54 -11.61 12.37
C ASN A 87 8.79 -12.32 12.84
#